data_4bd751a09c59acf7759a4753e28b0955
#
_entry.id   4bd751a09c59acf7759a4753e28b0955
#
_cell.length_a   1.000
_cell.length_b   1.000
_cell.length_c   1.000
_cell.angle_alpha   90.00
_cell.angle_beta   90.00
_cell.angle_gamma   90.00
#
_symmetry.space_group_name_H-M   'P 1'
#
loop_
_entity.id
_entity.type
_entity.pdbx_description
1 polymer ?
#
loop_
_entity_poly.entity_id
_entity_poly.type
_entity_poly.pdbx_seq_one_letter_code
_entity_poly.pdbx_strand_id
1 'polypeptide(L)'
;EKELGRGTFGVAYVCRPKDGSPKCAVKVIKKSMLTTESERADVAREVELMKTLNGRNPHVVTLHGAFEDHESVQLVLELCSGGELFDRIIEKKSYSEKDAASVVRQMLEVVAVCHLNGIIHRDLKPENFLFDSEQENANLKVTDFGLSTFFKAGQRFTDVVGSAYYIAPEVLQRGYGPECDVWSVGIIMYIVLCGKPPFYGRTESAVFNSIMKSKAQLEQNFKKEPWSKMSAGSKKLIKQMLNPDPRGRITAAQALASPWISIDGVAPSIPLDISVVSAMKEFTGYSKLKQLALRHMAEALDEDELRELRSQFAMMDVDGDGVLTLDEMITALRKMEQGEGRTPISEEEIREIVESLDYDGDGQIDYMEFVTAAMHIGQKQ
;
A
#
# COMPACT_ATOMS: atom_id res chain seq x y z
N GLU A 1 11.29 3.67 -23.45
CA GLU A 1 12.07 4.91 -23.35
C GLU A 1 12.55 5.19 -21.92
N LYS A 2 11.65 5.42 -20.98
CA LYS A 2 11.96 5.69 -19.57
C LYS A 2 11.19 4.69 -18.71
N GLU A 3 11.84 4.04 -17.72
CA GLU A 3 11.17 3.23 -16.72
C GLU A 3 10.30 4.14 -15.85
N LEU A 4 9.04 3.75 -15.66
CA LEU A 4 8.05 4.43 -14.82
C LEU A 4 7.96 3.79 -13.43
N GLY A 5 8.10 2.47 -13.37
CA GLY A 5 8.03 1.71 -12.15
C GLY A 5 8.15 0.22 -12.41
N ARG A 6 8.32 -0.55 -11.34
CA ARG A 6 8.47 -2.01 -11.37
C ARG A 6 7.49 -2.63 -10.38
N GLY A 7 6.67 -3.55 -10.84
CA GLY A 7 5.77 -4.35 -10.01
C GLY A 7 6.23 -5.82 -9.93
N THR A 8 5.45 -6.63 -9.23
CA THR A 8 5.76 -8.04 -8.96
C THR A 8 6.04 -8.86 -10.22
N PHE A 9 5.27 -8.67 -11.30
CA PHE A 9 5.37 -9.47 -12.52
C PHE A 9 5.88 -8.70 -13.73
N GLY A 10 6.19 -7.40 -13.61
CA GLY A 10 6.56 -6.63 -14.78
C GLY A 10 7.09 -5.24 -14.51
N VAL A 11 7.59 -4.62 -15.55
CA VAL A 11 8.14 -3.27 -15.52
C VAL A 11 7.32 -2.37 -16.43
N ALA A 12 6.97 -1.18 -15.96
CA ALA A 12 6.27 -0.17 -16.73
C ALA A 12 7.26 0.83 -17.35
N TYR A 13 7.08 1.12 -18.62
CA TYR A 13 7.89 2.06 -19.39
C TYR A 13 7.01 3.09 -20.11
N VAL A 14 7.54 4.29 -20.33
CA VAL A 14 6.95 5.22 -21.29
C VAL A 14 7.18 4.69 -22.70
N CYS A 15 6.13 4.59 -23.50
CA CYS A 15 6.24 4.26 -24.92
C CYS A 15 5.67 5.39 -25.79
N ARG A 16 6.16 5.45 -27.04
CA ARG A 16 5.69 6.39 -28.07
C ARG A 16 5.16 5.60 -29.25
N PRO A 17 3.87 5.76 -29.60
CA PRO A 17 3.32 5.14 -30.78
C PRO A 17 4.03 5.63 -32.04
N LYS A 18 4.23 4.74 -33.05
CA LYS A 18 4.93 5.08 -34.32
C LYS A 18 4.10 6.00 -35.22
N ASP A 19 2.79 6.03 -35.01
CA ASP A 19 1.84 6.86 -35.76
C ASP A 19 1.77 8.32 -35.29
N GLY A 20 2.58 8.69 -34.29
CA GLY A 20 2.59 10.03 -33.71
C GLY A 20 1.50 10.31 -32.66
N SER A 21 0.70 9.33 -32.29
CA SER A 21 -0.28 9.43 -31.21
C SER A 21 0.39 9.81 -29.87
N PRO A 22 -0.37 10.28 -28.87
CA PRO A 22 0.15 10.62 -27.56
C PRO A 22 0.95 9.48 -26.91
N LYS A 23 1.92 9.82 -26.06
CA LYS A 23 2.69 8.83 -25.30
C LYS A 23 1.76 7.98 -24.45
N CYS A 24 2.12 6.70 -24.31
CA CYS A 24 1.44 5.71 -23.51
C CYS A 24 2.38 5.15 -22.45
N ALA A 25 1.84 4.43 -21.48
CA ALA A 25 2.60 3.51 -20.64
C ALA A 25 2.52 2.10 -21.23
N VAL A 26 3.58 1.31 -21.08
CA VAL A 26 3.56 -0.12 -21.40
C VAL A 26 4.06 -0.92 -20.21
N LYS A 27 3.22 -1.80 -19.67
CA LYS A 27 3.58 -2.80 -18.64
C LYS A 27 4.06 -4.03 -19.37
N VAL A 28 5.34 -4.37 -19.22
CA VAL A 28 5.98 -5.53 -19.85
C VAL A 28 6.14 -6.62 -18.81
N ILE A 29 5.49 -7.75 -19.02
CA ILE A 29 5.49 -8.91 -18.15
C ILE A 29 6.27 -10.02 -18.84
N LYS A 30 7.45 -10.38 -18.31
CA LYS A 30 8.27 -11.44 -18.90
C LYS A 30 7.64 -12.81 -18.62
N LYS A 31 7.48 -13.64 -19.66
CA LYS A 31 6.96 -15.02 -19.51
C LYS A 31 7.83 -15.92 -18.65
N SER A 32 9.14 -15.64 -18.59
CA SER A 32 10.06 -16.33 -17.69
C SER A 32 9.77 -16.12 -16.21
N MET A 33 9.06 -15.05 -15.85
CA MET A 33 8.60 -14.80 -14.48
C MET A 33 7.24 -15.44 -14.16
N LEU A 34 6.53 -15.95 -15.18
CA LEU A 34 5.23 -16.62 -15.03
C LEU A 34 5.48 -18.14 -15.01
N THR A 35 5.90 -18.64 -13.87
CA THR A 35 6.35 -20.04 -13.70
C THR A 35 5.20 -21.03 -13.59
N THR A 36 4.04 -20.58 -13.10
CA THR A 36 2.85 -21.40 -12.89
C THR A 36 1.74 -21.07 -13.89
N GLU A 37 0.84 -22.05 -14.10
CA GLU A 37 -0.36 -21.83 -14.91
C GLU A 37 -1.31 -20.81 -14.26
N SER A 38 -1.34 -20.76 -12.93
CA SER A 38 -2.11 -19.77 -12.17
C SER A 38 -1.66 -18.35 -12.47
N GLU A 39 -0.35 -18.08 -12.46
CA GLU A 39 0.20 -16.74 -12.77
C GLU A 39 -0.12 -16.30 -14.19
N ARG A 40 -0.08 -17.22 -15.16
CA ARG A 40 -0.48 -16.92 -16.54
C ARG A 40 -1.97 -16.62 -16.65
N ALA A 41 -2.80 -17.37 -15.92
CA ALA A 41 -4.25 -17.13 -15.84
C ALA A 41 -4.54 -15.76 -15.17
N ASP A 42 -3.75 -15.35 -14.18
CA ASP A 42 -3.90 -14.05 -13.52
C ASP A 42 -3.63 -12.90 -14.48
N VAL A 43 -2.58 -12.98 -15.30
CA VAL A 43 -2.29 -11.97 -16.34
C VAL A 43 -3.40 -11.93 -17.39
N ALA A 44 -3.91 -13.08 -17.84
CA ALA A 44 -5.03 -13.12 -18.79
C ALA A 44 -6.29 -12.48 -18.19
N ARG A 45 -6.55 -12.74 -16.90
CA ARG A 45 -7.66 -12.16 -16.14
C ARG A 45 -7.52 -10.65 -15.99
N GLU A 46 -6.32 -10.13 -15.69
CA GLU A 46 -6.04 -8.68 -15.63
C GLU A 46 -6.44 -7.99 -16.95
N VAL A 47 -6.06 -8.57 -18.08
CA VAL A 47 -6.43 -8.06 -19.41
C VAL A 47 -7.94 -8.07 -19.63
N GLU A 48 -8.64 -9.14 -19.26
CA GLU A 48 -10.10 -9.26 -19.40
C GLU A 48 -10.85 -8.25 -18.53
N LEU A 49 -10.42 -8.08 -17.28
CA LEU A 49 -10.97 -7.11 -16.34
C LEU A 49 -10.82 -5.68 -16.87
N MET A 50 -9.61 -5.33 -17.33
CA MET A 50 -9.35 -4.00 -17.90
C MET A 50 -10.17 -3.75 -19.16
N LYS A 51 -10.31 -4.74 -20.06
CA LYS A 51 -11.20 -4.64 -21.24
C LYS A 51 -12.67 -4.42 -20.84
N THR A 52 -13.13 -5.11 -19.78
CA THR A 52 -14.50 -4.97 -19.27
C THR A 52 -14.76 -3.57 -18.72
N LEU A 53 -13.79 -2.97 -18.04
CA LEU A 53 -13.91 -1.64 -17.42
C LEU A 53 -13.61 -0.50 -18.39
N ASN A 54 -13.00 -0.77 -19.54
CA ASN A 54 -12.50 0.23 -20.48
C ASN A 54 -13.60 1.20 -20.93
N GLY A 55 -13.39 2.49 -20.74
CA GLY A 55 -14.34 3.56 -21.08
C GLY A 55 -15.59 3.64 -20.19
N ARG A 56 -15.72 2.81 -19.17
CA ARG A 56 -16.89 2.82 -18.25
C ARG A 56 -16.79 3.87 -17.14
N ASN A 57 -15.61 4.31 -16.81
CA ASN A 57 -15.36 5.33 -15.79
C ASN A 57 -14.08 6.10 -16.11
N PRO A 58 -14.09 7.44 -16.00
CA PRO A 58 -12.91 8.26 -16.28
C PRO A 58 -11.77 8.05 -15.27
N HIS A 59 -12.05 7.45 -14.12
CA HIS A 59 -11.09 7.18 -13.06
C HIS A 59 -10.48 5.76 -13.13
N VAL A 60 -10.73 5.00 -14.19
CA VAL A 60 -10.03 3.75 -14.50
C VAL A 60 -9.04 4.03 -15.63
N VAL A 61 -7.80 3.56 -15.49
CA VAL A 61 -6.79 3.69 -16.54
C VAL A 61 -7.26 2.98 -17.80
N THR A 62 -7.11 3.63 -18.97
CA THR A 62 -7.55 3.07 -20.25
C THR A 62 -6.55 2.03 -20.74
N LEU A 63 -7.02 0.84 -21.09
CA LEU A 63 -6.24 -0.16 -21.82
C LEU A 63 -6.37 0.11 -23.33
N HIS A 64 -5.29 0.55 -23.97
CA HIS A 64 -5.25 0.76 -25.42
C HIS A 64 -5.07 -0.55 -26.19
N GLY A 65 -4.38 -1.54 -25.59
CA GLY A 65 -4.19 -2.86 -26.21
C GLY A 65 -3.36 -3.78 -25.33
N ALA A 66 -3.49 -5.08 -25.59
CA ALA A 66 -2.65 -6.10 -24.99
C ALA A 66 -2.04 -6.92 -26.12
N PHE A 67 -0.73 -7.14 -26.06
CA PHE A 67 0.06 -7.84 -27.06
C PHE A 67 0.86 -8.93 -26.39
N GLU A 68 1.20 -9.96 -27.17
CA GLU A 68 1.98 -11.09 -26.69
C GLU A 68 2.97 -11.51 -27.76
N ASP A 69 4.20 -11.76 -27.35
CA ASP A 69 5.24 -12.38 -28.16
C ASP A 69 5.81 -13.62 -27.46
N HIS A 70 6.94 -14.16 -27.94
CA HIS A 70 7.54 -15.37 -27.38
C HIS A 70 8.18 -15.14 -26.00
N GLU A 71 8.53 -13.89 -25.65
CA GLU A 71 9.25 -13.55 -24.40
C GLU A 71 8.36 -12.88 -23.36
N SER A 72 7.33 -12.14 -23.79
CA SER A 72 6.60 -11.25 -22.89
C SER A 72 5.13 -11.04 -23.29
N VAL A 73 4.36 -10.57 -22.32
CA VAL A 73 3.04 -9.96 -22.50
C VAL A 73 3.18 -8.46 -22.25
N GLN A 74 2.62 -7.65 -23.15
CA GLN A 74 2.69 -6.18 -23.07
C GLN A 74 1.28 -5.59 -22.97
N LEU A 75 1.01 -4.85 -21.90
CA LEU A 75 -0.21 -4.07 -21.75
C LEU A 75 0.10 -2.61 -22.07
N VAL A 76 -0.50 -2.09 -23.15
CA VAL A 76 -0.38 -0.67 -23.53
C VAL A 76 -1.51 0.11 -22.88
N LEU A 77 -1.15 1.05 -22.03
CA LEU A 77 -2.04 1.76 -21.10
C LEU A 77 -1.97 3.27 -21.36
N GLU A 78 -3.00 3.98 -20.95
CA GLU A 78 -2.98 5.42 -20.78
C GLU A 78 -1.80 5.84 -19.88
N LEU A 79 -1.09 6.90 -20.29
CA LEU A 79 0.02 7.44 -19.49
C LEU A 79 -0.52 8.42 -18.45
N CYS A 80 -0.41 8.07 -17.18
CA CYS A 80 -0.69 8.96 -16.06
C CYS A 80 0.61 9.71 -15.68
N SER A 81 0.67 11.01 -15.98
CA SER A 81 1.88 11.82 -15.78
C SER A 81 1.84 12.73 -14.56
N GLY A 82 0.72 12.75 -13.84
CA GLY A 82 0.49 13.68 -12.73
C GLY A 82 1.01 13.21 -11.36
N GLY A 83 1.71 12.06 -11.30
CA GLY A 83 2.30 11.52 -10.07
C GLY A 83 1.33 10.73 -9.21
N GLU A 84 1.86 10.15 -8.13
CA GLU A 84 1.12 9.36 -7.17
C GLU A 84 0.24 10.24 -6.27
N LEU A 85 -0.84 9.66 -5.76
CA LEU A 85 -1.81 10.37 -4.90
C LEU A 85 -1.17 11.10 -3.73
N PHE A 86 -0.37 10.40 -2.93
CA PHE A 86 0.19 10.99 -1.71
C PHE A 86 1.27 12.03 -2.01
N ASP A 87 2.10 11.81 -3.02
CA ASP A 87 3.12 12.78 -3.41
C ASP A 87 2.45 14.10 -3.77
N ARG A 88 1.37 14.05 -4.55
CA ARG A 88 0.65 15.25 -4.97
C ARG A 88 -0.07 15.97 -3.83
N ILE A 89 -0.59 15.23 -2.84
CA ILE A 89 -1.16 15.83 -1.63
C ILE A 89 -0.06 16.53 -0.81
N ILE A 90 1.11 15.91 -0.68
CA ILE A 90 2.26 16.45 0.06
C ILE A 90 2.81 17.75 -0.59
N GLU A 91 2.79 17.81 -1.92
CA GLU A 91 3.24 18.98 -2.69
C GLU A 91 2.25 20.16 -2.64
N LYS A 92 0.98 19.91 -2.30
CA LYS A 92 -0.01 21.00 -2.20
C LYS A 92 0.34 21.95 -1.04
N LYS A 93 0.30 23.24 -1.32
CA LYS A 93 0.50 24.30 -0.30
C LYS A 93 -0.59 24.33 0.77
N SER A 94 -1.76 23.82 0.43
CA SER A 94 -2.94 23.79 1.29
C SER A 94 -3.80 22.61 0.91
N TYR A 95 -4.27 21.84 1.89
CA TYR A 95 -5.13 20.68 1.71
C TYR A 95 -6.25 20.71 2.75
N SER A 96 -7.48 20.43 2.34
CA SER A 96 -8.69 20.54 3.18
C SER A 96 -9.50 19.26 3.19
N GLU A 97 -10.51 19.15 4.07
CA GLU A 97 -11.47 18.06 4.02
C GLU A 97 -12.23 18.03 2.68
N LYS A 98 -12.46 19.18 2.04
CA LYS A 98 -13.08 19.27 0.71
C LYS A 98 -12.20 18.68 -0.38
N ASP A 99 -10.87 18.90 -0.32
CA ASP A 99 -9.92 18.25 -1.23
C ASP A 99 -9.92 16.73 -1.02
N ALA A 100 -9.89 16.29 0.24
CA ALA A 100 -9.97 14.88 0.59
C ALA A 100 -11.29 14.25 0.09
N ALA A 101 -12.42 14.93 0.25
CA ALA A 101 -13.71 14.47 -0.23
C ALA A 101 -13.73 14.29 -1.75
N SER A 102 -13.10 15.21 -2.50
CA SER A 102 -12.98 15.10 -3.97
C SER A 102 -12.20 13.86 -4.40
N VAL A 103 -11.08 13.59 -3.75
CA VAL A 103 -10.23 12.44 -4.01
C VAL A 103 -10.95 11.13 -3.66
N VAL A 104 -11.51 11.03 -2.46
CA VAL A 104 -12.22 9.84 -1.99
C VAL A 104 -13.46 9.54 -2.83
N ARG A 105 -14.15 10.57 -3.32
CA ARG A 105 -15.27 10.39 -4.25
C ARG A 105 -14.84 9.67 -5.52
N GLN A 106 -13.75 10.11 -6.16
CA GLN A 106 -13.23 9.48 -7.38
C GLN A 106 -12.83 8.01 -7.14
N MET A 107 -12.25 7.69 -5.98
CA MET A 107 -11.95 6.30 -5.61
C MET A 107 -13.23 5.46 -5.46
N LEU A 108 -14.24 6.01 -4.79
CA LEU A 108 -15.52 5.30 -4.59
C LEU A 108 -16.28 5.13 -5.91
N GLU A 109 -16.16 6.05 -6.86
CA GLU A 109 -16.72 5.91 -8.21
C GLU A 109 -16.07 4.72 -8.94
N VAL A 110 -14.73 4.54 -8.81
CA VAL A 110 -14.04 3.34 -9.32
C VAL A 110 -14.59 2.08 -8.69
N VAL A 111 -14.65 2.04 -7.35
CA VAL A 111 -15.11 0.86 -6.61
C VAL A 111 -16.56 0.52 -6.98
N ALA A 112 -17.44 1.53 -7.08
CA ALA A 112 -18.83 1.33 -7.48
C ALA A 112 -18.95 0.73 -8.89
N VAL A 113 -18.16 1.23 -9.85
CA VAL A 113 -18.15 0.70 -11.23
C VAL A 113 -17.57 -0.71 -11.27
N CYS A 114 -16.49 -1.00 -10.56
CA CYS A 114 -15.95 -2.35 -10.44
C CYS A 114 -17.03 -3.32 -9.91
N HIS A 115 -17.64 -3.00 -8.78
CA HIS A 115 -18.66 -3.85 -8.13
C HIS A 115 -19.89 -4.05 -9.00
N LEU A 116 -20.34 -3.00 -9.71
CA LEU A 116 -21.46 -3.08 -10.65
C LEU A 116 -21.17 -4.05 -11.82
N ASN A 117 -19.92 -4.16 -12.23
CA ASN A 117 -19.48 -5.09 -13.28
C ASN A 117 -19.03 -6.46 -12.73
N GLY A 118 -19.31 -6.77 -11.47
CA GLY A 118 -18.94 -8.03 -10.84
C GLY A 118 -17.42 -8.19 -10.66
N ILE A 119 -16.70 -7.11 -10.42
CA ILE A 119 -15.25 -7.06 -10.25
C ILE A 119 -14.92 -6.58 -8.84
N ILE A 120 -14.04 -7.28 -8.16
CA ILE A 120 -13.43 -6.90 -6.87
C ILE A 120 -11.95 -6.61 -7.10
N HIS A 121 -11.45 -5.48 -6.57
CA HIS A 121 -10.09 -5.02 -6.84
C HIS A 121 -9.04 -5.72 -5.96
N ARG A 122 -9.29 -5.82 -4.66
CA ARG A 122 -8.50 -6.53 -3.63
C ARG A 122 -7.14 -5.90 -3.24
N ASP A 123 -6.62 -4.91 -3.97
CA ASP A 123 -5.37 -4.21 -3.63
C ASP A 123 -5.47 -2.70 -3.89
N LEU A 124 -6.51 -2.06 -3.35
CA LEU A 124 -6.61 -0.60 -3.37
C LEU A 124 -5.66 -0.01 -2.33
N LYS A 125 -4.67 0.73 -2.82
CA LYS A 125 -3.66 1.46 -2.04
C LYS A 125 -3.27 2.74 -2.77
N PRO A 126 -2.68 3.73 -2.09
CA PRO A 126 -2.33 5.03 -2.68
C PRO A 126 -1.44 4.93 -3.92
N GLU A 127 -0.53 3.96 -3.94
CA GLU A 127 0.42 3.71 -5.02
C GLU A 127 -0.26 3.29 -6.33
N ASN A 128 -1.46 2.70 -6.23
CA ASN A 128 -2.27 2.30 -7.38
C ASN A 128 -3.17 3.42 -7.90
N PHE A 129 -3.09 4.62 -7.30
CA PHE A 129 -3.83 5.81 -7.71
C PHE A 129 -2.88 6.88 -8.23
N LEU A 130 -2.92 7.13 -9.55
CA LEU A 130 -2.12 8.14 -10.23
C LEU A 130 -3.02 9.24 -10.79
N PHE A 131 -2.51 10.46 -10.86
CA PHE A 131 -3.18 11.53 -11.59
C PHE A 131 -2.86 11.45 -13.09
N ASP A 132 -3.87 11.66 -13.93
CA ASP A 132 -3.73 11.59 -15.38
C ASP A 132 -2.78 12.66 -15.94
N SER A 133 -2.69 13.83 -15.29
CA SER A 133 -1.86 14.96 -15.71
C SER A 133 -1.35 15.78 -14.53
N GLU A 134 -0.41 16.70 -14.79
CA GLU A 134 0.12 17.64 -13.79
C GLU A 134 -0.85 18.82 -13.49
N GLN A 135 -1.98 18.91 -14.19
CA GLN A 135 -2.95 19.99 -14.00
C GLN A 135 -3.60 19.91 -12.62
N GLU A 136 -4.01 21.06 -12.09
CA GLU A 136 -4.62 21.15 -10.74
C GLU A 136 -5.94 20.36 -10.64
N ASN A 137 -6.71 20.33 -11.72
CA ASN A 137 -7.98 19.61 -11.85
C ASN A 137 -7.83 18.22 -12.48
N ALA A 138 -6.63 17.62 -12.45
CA ALA A 138 -6.38 16.28 -12.98
C ALA A 138 -7.29 15.23 -12.34
N ASN A 139 -7.69 14.24 -13.15
CA ASN A 139 -8.45 13.10 -12.67
C ASN A 139 -7.53 12.09 -11.99
N LEU A 140 -8.01 11.53 -10.90
CA LEU A 140 -7.37 10.40 -10.25
C LEU A 140 -7.73 9.11 -11.01
N LYS A 141 -6.76 8.25 -11.29
CA LYS A 141 -6.90 7.00 -12.03
C LYS A 141 -6.39 5.82 -11.22
N VAL A 142 -7.15 4.74 -11.16
CA VAL A 142 -6.64 3.45 -10.68
C VAL A 142 -5.90 2.74 -11.81
N THR A 143 -4.72 2.14 -11.51
CA THR A 143 -3.77 1.69 -12.54
C THR A 143 -3.41 0.21 -12.52
N ASP A 144 -3.60 -0.52 -11.44
CA ASP A 144 -3.18 -1.91 -11.30
C ASP A 144 -4.36 -2.81 -10.92
N PHE A 145 -4.66 -3.81 -11.77
CA PHE A 145 -5.70 -4.81 -11.59
C PHE A 145 -5.12 -6.23 -11.41
N GLY A 146 -3.83 -6.35 -11.14
CA GLY A 146 -3.13 -7.63 -11.06
C GLY A 146 -3.66 -8.60 -9.99
N LEU A 147 -4.23 -8.08 -8.89
CA LEU A 147 -4.89 -8.90 -7.87
C LEU A 147 -6.42 -8.95 -7.99
N SER A 148 -7.00 -8.27 -8.99
CA SER A 148 -8.44 -8.17 -9.17
C SER A 148 -9.05 -9.49 -9.69
N THR A 149 -10.33 -9.70 -9.43
CA THR A 149 -11.03 -10.89 -9.90
C THR A 149 -12.51 -10.63 -10.12
N PHE A 150 -13.16 -11.47 -10.94
CA PHE A 150 -14.61 -11.48 -11.06
C PHE A 150 -15.26 -12.15 -9.85
N PHE A 151 -16.43 -11.67 -9.46
CA PHE A 151 -17.25 -12.28 -8.43
C PHE A 151 -18.72 -12.40 -8.84
N LYS A 152 -19.41 -13.37 -8.26
CA LYS A 152 -20.86 -13.54 -8.36
C LYS A 152 -21.52 -13.17 -7.04
N ALA A 153 -22.77 -12.79 -7.09
CA ALA A 153 -23.54 -12.48 -5.88
C ALA A 153 -23.47 -13.64 -4.87
N GLY A 154 -23.10 -13.34 -3.63
CA GLY A 154 -22.94 -14.33 -2.57
C GLY A 154 -21.64 -15.13 -2.58
N GLN A 155 -20.80 -14.95 -3.60
CA GLN A 155 -19.47 -15.60 -3.62
C GLN A 155 -18.58 -15.04 -2.52
N ARG A 156 -17.81 -15.94 -1.87
CA ARG A 156 -16.80 -15.60 -0.88
C ARG A 156 -15.43 -16.14 -1.30
N PHE A 157 -14.39 -15.34 -1.04
CA PHE A 157 -13.00 -15.68 -1.32
C PHE A 157 -12.28 -16.03 -0.02
N THR A 158 -11.24 -16.86 -0.12
CA THR A 158 -10.50 -17.38 1.05
C THR A 158 -9.01 -17.11 0.98
N ASP A 159 -8.49 -16.69 -0.16
CA ASP A 159 -7.10 -16.28 -0.36
C ASP A 159 -6.83 -14.95 0.39
N VAL A 160 -5.70 -14.87 1.09
CA VAL A 160 -5.27 -13.63 1.74
C VAL A 160 -4.38 -12.88 0.76
N VAL A 161 -4.91 -11.79 0.20
CA VAL A 161 -4.23 -10.96 -0.79
C VAL A 161 -4.43 -9.47 -0.47
N GLY A 162 -3.54 -8.62 -0.98
CA GLY A 162 -3.56 -7.19 -0.76
C GLY A 162 -2.44 -6.70 0.15
N SER A 163 -2.37 -5.41 0.32
CA SER A 163 -1.30 -4.72 1.06
C SER A 163 -1.65 -4.55 2.53
N ALA A 164 -0.73 -4.89 3.44
CA ALA A 164 -0.97 -5.10 4.88
C ALA A 164 -1.75 -3.97 5.58
N TYR A 165 -1.43 -2.70 5.31
CA TYR A 165 -2.12 -1.57 5.94
C TYR A 165 -3.56 -1.35 5.47
N TYR A 166 -3.92 -1.86 4.28
CA TYR A 166 -5.19 -1.58 3.60
C TYR A 166 -6.13 -2.79 3.60
N ILE A 167 -5.66 -3.94 4.08
CA ILE A 167 -6.40 -5.20 4.09
C ILE A 167 -7.58 -5.16 5.08
N ALA A 168 -8.72 -5.72 4.68
CA ALA A 168 -9.90 -5.77 5.53
C ALA A 168 -9.86 -6.96 6.51
N PRO A 169 -10.49 -6.85 7.71
CA PRO A 169 -10.47 -7.92 8.72
C PRO A 169 -11.05 -9.25 8.21
N GLU A 170 -12.08 -9.22 7.36
CA GLU A 170 -12.67 -10.44 6.77
C GLU A 170 -11.76 -11.12 5.75
N VAL A 171 -10.82 -10.40 5.12
CA VAL A 171 -9.78 -10.99 4.26
C VAL A 171 -8.83 -11.82 5.12
N LEU A 172 -8.40 -11.28 6.25
CA LEU A 172 -7.57 -12.02 7.23
C LEU A 172 -8.29 -13.25 7.79
N GLN A 173 -9.62 -13.20 7.89
CA GLN A 173 -10.49 -14.30 8.34
C GLN A 173 -10.84 -15.30 7.22
N ARG A 174 -10.33 -15.08 5.99
CA ARG A 174 -10.54 -15.97 4.84
C ARG A 174 -12.01 -16.19 4.46
N GLY A 175 -12.83 -15.13 4.50
CA GLY A 175 -14.25 -15.22 4.18
C GLY A 175 -14.82 -13.88 3.68
N TYR A 176 -14.32 -13.36 2.53
CA TYR A 176 -14.59 -12.00 2.10
C TYR A 176 -15.27 -11.90 0.72
N GLY A 177 -15.80 -10.75 0.45
CA GLY A 177 -16.42 -10.34 -0.82
C GLY A 177 -16.02 -8.90 -1.18
N PRO A 178 -16.77 -8.25 -2.07
CA PRO A 178 -16.46 -6.91 -2.59
C PRO A 178 -16.40 -5.83 -1.50
N GLU A 179 -16.97 -6.07 -0.33
CA GLU A 179 -16.98 -5.12 0.79
C GLU A 179 -15.56 -4.74 1.24
N CYS A 180 -14.54 -5.57 0.97
CA CYS A 180 -13.15 -5.30 1.34
C CYS A 180 -12.55 -4.11 0.60
N ASP A 181 -12.98 -3.81 -0.63
CA ASP A 181 -12.51 -2.63 -1.37
C ASP A 181 -12.95 -1.32 -0.71
N VAL A 182 -14.18 -1.29 -0.14
CA VAL A 182 -14.67 -0.13 0.60
C VAL A 182 -13.87 0.11 1.88
N TRP A 183 -13.45 -0.95 2.56
CA TRP A 183 -12.55 -0.85 3.69
C TRP A 183 -11.22 -0.19 3.29
N SER A 184 -10.59 -0.67 2.21
CA SER A 184 -9.31 -0.12 1.72
C SER A 184 -9.42 1.38 1.41
N VAL A 185 -10.48 1.82 0.73
CA VAL A 185 -10.73 3.25 0.52
C VAL A 185 -10.96 3.99 1.85
N GLY A 186 -11.61 3.36 2.83
CA GLY A 186 -11.77 3.91 4.18
C GLY A 186 -10.43 4.14 4.90
N ILE A 187 -9.48 3.24 4.75
CA ILE A 187 -8.10 3.40 5.25
C ILE A 187 -7.42 4.58 4.55
N ILE A 188 -7.49 4.66 3.22
CA ILE A 188 -6.90 5.76 2.46
C ILE A 188 -7.55 7.10 2.88
N MET A 189 -8.88 7.15 3.01
CA MET A 189 -9.59 8.34 3.52
C MET A 189 -9.09 8.76 4.91
N TYR A 190 -8.87 7.80 5.79
CA TYR A 190 -8.33 8.09 7.12
C TYR A 190 -6.94 8.71 7.02
N ILE A 191 -6.03 8.15 6.19
CA ILE A 191 -4.66 8.64 6.05
C ILE A 191 -4.62 10.03 5.41
N VAL A 192 -5.40 10.31 4.37
CA VAL A 192 -5.41 11.63 3.72
C VAL A 192 -5.93 12.74 4.64
N LEU A 193 -6.68 12.39 5.68
CA LEU A 193 -7.20 13.34 6.68
C LEU A 193 -6.29 13.55 7.88
N CYS A 194 -5.50 12.55 8.28
CA CYS A 194 -4.67 12.67 9.49
C CYS A 194 -3.18 12.35 9.30
N GLY A 195 -2.77 11.91 8.10
CA GLY A 195 -1.38 11.65 7.74
C GLY A 195 -0.82 10.30 8.22
N LYS A 196 -1.58 9.51 8.97
CA LYS A 196 -1.13 8.22 9.53
C LYS A 196 -2.22 7.14 9.35
N PRO A 197 -1.85 5.85 9.23
CA PRO A 197 -2.84 4.79 9.16
C PRO A 197 -3.61 4.64 10.50
N PRO A 198 -4.89 4.22 10.45
CA PRO A 198 -5.69 4.03 11.67
C PRO A 198 -5.23 2.84 12.51
N PHE A 199 -4.67 1.83 11.84
CA PHE A 199 -4.19 0.58 12.43
C PHE A 199 -2.72 0.47 12.08
N TYR A 200 -1.91 0.42 13.11
CA TYR A 200 -0.46 0.44 12.99
C TYR A 200 0.15 -0.71 13.79
N GLY A 201 1.27 -1.21 13.32
CA GLY A 201 2.09 -2.20 13.97
C GLY A 201 3.45 -2.26 13.28
N ARG A 202 4.49 -2.63 14.01
CA ARG A 202 5.86 -2.74 13.51
C ARG A 202 6.03 -3.91 12.54
N THR A 203 5.26 -4.97 12.76
CA THR A 203 5.22 -6.16 11.90
C THR A 203 3.86 -6.30 11.23
N GLU A 204 3.77 -7.08 10.15
CA GLU A 204 2.48 -7.40 9.53
C GLU A 204 1.51 -8.05 10.52
N SER A 205 2.00 -8.95 11.38
CA SER A 205 1.19 -9.57 12.43
C SER A 205 0.65 -8.55 13.42
N ALA A 206 1.45 -7.54 13.81
CA ALA A 206 1.01 -6.47 14.71
C ALA A 206 -0.03 -5.57 14.02
N VAL A 207 0.15 -5.24 12.72
CA VAL A 207 -0.86 -4.53 11.93
C VAL A 207 -2.16 -5.34 11.85
N PHE A 208 -2.08 -6.64 11.57
CA PHE A 208 -3.25 -7.52 11.50
C PHE A 208 -3.99 -7.61 12.84
N ASN A 209 -3.25 -7.73 13.96
CA ASN A 209 -3.83 -7.70 15.29
C ASN A 209 -4.53 -6.36 15.60
N SER A 210 -3.96 -5.25 15.14
CA SER A 210 -4.56 -3.92 15.26
C SER A 210 -5.86 -3.82 14.44
N ILE A 211 -5.87 -4.32 13.21
CA ILE A 211 -7.06 -4.39 12.34
C ILE A 211 -8.17 -5.21 12.99
N MET A 212 -7.85 -6.35 13.59
CA MET A 212 -8.84 -7.19 14.29
C MET A 212 -9.47 -6.50 15.51
N LYS A 213 -8.82 -5.49 16.09
CA LYS A 213 -9.31 -4.65 17.18
C LYS A 213 -9.85 -3.29 16.72
N SER A 214 -10.09 -3.12 15.43
CA SER A 214 -10.34 -1.85 14.71
C SER A 214 -11.40 -0.95 15.33
N LYS A 215 -12.54 -1.51 15.79
CA LYS A 215 -13.63 -0.71 16.35
C LYS A 215 -13.21 0.08 17.59
N ALA A 216 -12.57 -0.57 18.54
CA ALA A 216 -12.12 0.07 19.77
C ALA A 216 -11.02 1.10 19.51
N GLN A 217 -10.10 0.80 18.60
CA GLN A 217 -8.99 1.67 18.25
C GLN A 217 -9.45 2.93 17.52
N LEU A 218 -10.39 2.83 16.57
CA LEU A 218 -10.98 3.98 15.89
C LEU A 218 -11.67 4.94 16.86
N GLU A 219 -12.43 4.42 17.82
CA GLU A 219 -13.10 5.25 18.84
C GLU A 219 -12.08 6.00 19.73
N GLN A 220 -10.93 5.40 20.02
CA GLN A 220 -9.85 6.06 20.75
C GLN A 220 -9.15 7.12 19.89
N ASN A 221 -8.86 6.80 18.62
CA ASN A 221 -8.18 7.70 17.71
C ASN A 221 -8.99 8.99 17.48
N PHE A 222 -10.31 8.89 17.33
CA PHE A 222 -11.17 10.06 17.11
C PHE A 222 -11.24 11.05 18.28
N LYS A 223 -10.72 10.69 19.46
CA LYS A 223 -10.61 11.58 20.62
C LYS A 223 -9.32 12.41 20.62
N LYS A 224 -8.33 12.05 19.77
CA LYS A 224 -7.02 12.67 19.70
C LYS A 224 -6.94 13.67 18.54
N GLU A 225 -5.95 14.56 18.56
CA GLU A 225 -5.60 15.38 17.40
C GLU A 225 -5.04 14.47 16.27
N PRO A 226 -5.29 14.83 15.00
CA PRO A 226 -6.07 16.00 14.53
C PRO A 226 -7.60 15.75 14.50
N TRP A 227 -8.08 14.58 14.87
CA TRP A 227 -9.48 14.16 14.73
C TRP A 227 -10.45 14.97 15.58
N SER A 228 -10.00 15.54 16.72
CA SER A 228 -10.85 16.40 17.55
C SER A 228 -11.38 17.62 16.77
N LYS A 229 -10.60 18.12 15.80
CA LYS A 229 -10.93 19.29 14.95
C LYS A 229 -11.64 18.93 13.65
N MET A 230 -11.65 17.65 13.26
CA MET A 230 -12.31 17.20 12.03
C MET A 230 -13.82 17.24 12.14
N SER A 231 -14.50 17.39 11.00
CA SER A 231 -15.96 17.43 10.91
C SER A 231 -16.61 16.12 11.40
N ALA A 232 -17.83 16.22 11.88
CA ALA A 232 -18.62 15.04 12.24
C ALA A 232 -18.94 14.16 11.00
N GLY A 233 -19.02 14.78 9.82
CA GLY A 233 -19.30 14.11 8.55
C GLY A 233 -18.18 13.14 8.14
N SER A 234 -16.91 13.59 8.17
CA SER A 234 -15.76 12.74 7.86
C SER A 234 -15.66 11.55 8.81
N LYS A 235 -15.77 11.78 10.12
CA LYS A 235 -15.72 10.72 11.14
C LYS A 235 -16.86 9.71 10.96
N LYS A 236 -18.07 10.17 10.63
CA LYS A 236 -19.23 9.29 10.38
C LYS A 236 -18.96 8.38 9.18
N LEU A 237 -18.52 8.95 8.07
CA LEU A 237 -18.27 8.18 6.85
C LEU A 237 -17.15 7.15 7.06
N ILE A 238 -16.03 7.53 7.69
CA ILE A 238 -14.95 6.59 8.04
C ILE A 238 -15.48 5.44 8.89
N LYS A 239 -16.27 5.71 9.94
CA LYS A 239 -16.87 4.64 10.78
C LYS A 239 -17.74 3.68 9.97
N GLN A 240 -18.44 4.17 8.97
CA GLN A 240 -19.29 3.35 8.10
C GLN A 240 -18.47 2.49 7.13
N MET A 241 -17.38 3.05 6.58
CA MET A 241 -16.47 2.34 5.67
C MET A 241 -15.56 1.36 6.42
N LEU A 242 -15.10 1.70 7.61
CA LEU A 242 -14.27 0.86 8.49
C LEU A 242 -15.11 0.07 9.51
N ASN A 243 -16.34 -0.30 9.14
CA ASN A 243 -17.12 -1.25 9.94
C ASN A 243 -16.50 -2.65 9.82
N PRO A 244 -16.06 -3.29 10.92
CA PRO A 244 -15.44 -4.61 10.87
C PRO A 244 -16.41 -5.73 10.43
N ASP A 245 -17.73 -5.57 10.62
CA ASP A 245 -18.72 -6.49 10.03
C ASP A 245 -18.99 -6.07 8.57
N PRO A 246 -18.56 -6.87 7.58
CA PRO A 246 -18.74 -6.52 6.17
C PRO A 246 -20.21 -6.43 5.76
N ARG A 247 -21.12 -7.11 6.46
CA ARG A 247 -22.58 -7.03 6.20
C ARG A 247 -23.20 -5.72 6.64
N GLY A 248 -22.61 -5.09 7.65
CA GLY A 248 -23.00 -3.76 8.13
C GLY A 248 -22.18 -2.61 7.53
N ARG A 249 -21.15 -2.93 6.72
CA ARG A 249 -20.33 -1.93 6.06
C ARG A 249 -21.11 -1.25 4.95
N ILE A 250 -20.94 0.08 4.84
CA ILE A 250 -21.55 0.86 3.76
C ILE A 250 -21.02 0.41 2.40
N THR A 251 -21.87 0.34 1.37
CA THR A 251 -21.41 0.09 -0.01
C THR A 251 -20.80 1.34 -0.64
N ALA A 252 -20.02 1.19 -1.71
CA ALA A 252 -19.46 2.35 -2.43
C ALA A 252 -20.55 3.30 -2.94
N ALA A 253 -21.65 2.76 -3.48
CA ALA A 253 -22.78 3.56 -3.94
C ALA A 253 -23.46 4.33 -2.79
N GLN A 254 -23.64 3.70 -1.63
CA GLN A 254 -24.17 4.37 -0.45
C GLN A 254 -23.21 5.43 0.11
N ALA A 255 -21.89 5.16 0.07
CA ALA A 255 -20.88 6.12 0.50
C ALA A 255 -20.87 7.37 -0.39
N LEU A 256 -21.02 7.22 -1.71
CA LEU A 256 -21.16 8.33 -2.67
C LEU A 256 -22.39 9.21 -2.40
N ALA A 257 -23.45 8.68 -1.78
CA ALA A 257 -24.62 9.44 -1.37
C ALA A 257 -24.40 10.22 -0.05
N SER A 258 -23.23 10.10 0.60
CA SER A 258 -22.94 10.85 1.83
C SER A 258 -22.85 12.35 1.57
N PRO A 259 -23.51 13.22 2.37
CA PRO A 259 -23.44 14.66 2.23
C PRO A 259 -21.99 15.22 2.32
N TRP A 260 -21.10 14.54 3.03
CA TRP A 260 -19.71 14.98 3.16
C TRP A 260 -18.93 14.84 1.84
N ILE A 261 -19.24 13.84 1.03
CA ILE A 261 -18.47 13.49 -0.18
C ILE A 261 -19.14 14.00 -1.48
N SER A 262 -20.38 14.47 -1.44
CA SER A 262 -21.08 14.96 -2.62
C SER A 262 -20.40 16.19 -3.23
N ILE A 263 -20.63 16.47 -4.52
CA ILE A 263 -19.98 17.57 -5.26
C ILE A 263 -20.21 18.92 -4.58
N ASP A 264 -21.47 19.18 -4.21
CA ASP A 264 -21.88 20.37 -3.46
C ASP A 264 -22.00 20.05 -1.95
N GLY A 265 -21.12 19.19 -1.46
CA GLY A 265 -21.21 18.64 -0.12
C GLY A 265 -20.72 19.57 0.98
N VAL A 266 -20.89 19.10 2.21
CA VAL A 266 -20.62 19.88 3.42
C VAL A 266 -19.20 19.71 3.96
N ALA A 267 -18.28 19.12 3.17
CA ALA A 267 -16.89 19.00 3.58
C ALA A 267 -16.24 20.38 3.71
N PRO A 268 -15.60 20.68 4.87
CA PRO A 268 -14.99 21.97 5.10
C PRO A 268 -13.85 22.27 4.12
N SER A 269 -13.77 23.51 3.65
CA SER A 269 -12.66 24.04 2.83
C SER A 269 -11.55 24.66 3.65
N ILE A 270 -11.64 24.60 4.99
CA ILE A 270 -10.58 25.10 5.89
C ILE A 270 -9.37 24.17 5.75
N PRO A 271 -8.15 24.74 5.56
CA PRO A 271 -6.93 23.94 5.48
C PRO A 271 -6.75 23.06 6.71
N LEU A 272 -6.31 21.82 6.49
CA LEU A 272 -5.87 20.94 7.58
C LEU A 272 -4.58 21.48 8.21
N ASP A 273 -4.33 21.09 9.46
CA ASP A 273 -3.10 21.42 10.16
C ASP A 273 -1.88 20.88 9.38
N ILE A 274 -0.81 21.69 9.33
CA ILE A 274 0.42 21.34 8.60
C ILE A 274 1.05 20.03 9.12
N SER A 275 0.80 19.68 10.38
CA SER A 275 1.24 18.41 10.97
C SER A 275 0.67 17.18 10.26
N VAL A 276 -0.51 17.29 9.65
CA VAL A 276 -1.11 16.20 8.85
C VAL A 276 -0.27 15.91 7.61
N VAL A 277 0.11 16.96 6.87
CA VAL A 277 0.95 16.83 5.67
C VAL A 277 2.35 16.32 6.04
N SER A 278 2.91 16.81 7.16
CA SER A 278 4.21 16.34 7.66
C SER A 278 4.15 14.86 8.05
N ALA A 279 3.11 14.43 8.75
CA ALA A 279 2.92 13.03 9.11
C ALA A 279 2.70 12.11 7.89
N MET A 280 2.01 12.61 6.86
CA MET A 280 1.83 11.88 5.60
C MET A 280 3.16 11.72 4.85
N LYS A 281 4.00 12.78 4.83
CA LYS A 281 5.34 12.73 4.22
C LYS A 281 6.24 11.71 4.91
N GLU A 282 6.21 11.66 6.24
CA GLU A 282 6.94 10.68 7.04
C GLU A 282 6.49 9.24 6.72
N PHE A 283 5.18 8.99 6.77
CA PHE A 283 4.59 7.68 6.43
C PHE A 283 4.93 7.23 4.99
N THR A 284 4.79 8.13 4.01
CA THR A 284 5.12 7.84 2.60
C THR A 284 6.62 7.59 2.41
N GLY A 285 7.47 8.38 3.09
CA GLY A 285 8.93 8.21 3.05
C GLY A 285 9.36 6.85 3.59
N TYR A 286 8.81 6.42 4.72
CA TYR A 286 9.06 5.11 5.30
C TYR A 286 8.56 3.98 4.38
N SER A 287 7.35 4.10 3.84
CA SER A 287 6.80 3.09 2.92
C SER A 287 7.66 2.94 1.65
N LYS A 288 8.12 4.04 1.06
CA LYS A 288 9.00 4.02 -0.13
C LYS A 288 10.38 3.46 0.18
N LEU A 289 10.95 3.78 1.34
CA LEU A 289 12.24 3.24 1.78
C LEU A 289 12.14 1.73 1.98
N LYS A 290 11.08 1.25 2.64
CA LYS A 290 10.82 -0.18 2.82
C LYS A 290 10.68 -0.92 1.49
N GLN A 291 9.95 -0.35 0.52
CA GLN A 291 9.82 -0.92 -0.82
C GLN A 291 11.17 -0.95 -1.56
N LEU A 292 11.98 0.10 -1.45
CA LEU A 292 13.30 0.18 -2.09
C LEU A 292 14.25 -0.86 -1.48
N ALA A 293 14.24 -1.02 -0.15
CA ALA A 293 15.03 -2.02 0.54
C ALA A 293 14.65 -3.44 0.11
N LEU A 294 13.35 -3.77 0.08
CA LEU A 294 12.83 -5.06 -0.42
C LEU A 294 13.29 -5.34 -1.86
N ARG A 295 13.27 -4.32 -2.72
CA ARG A 295 13.73 -4.44 -4.10
C ARG A 295 15.22 -4.75 -4.19
N HIS A 296 16.07 -4.02 -3.46
CA HIS A 296 17.50 -4.26 -3.44
C HIS A 296 17.85 -5.62 -2.85
N MET A 297 17.12 -6.08 -1.84
CA MET A 297 17.27 -7.43 -1.28
C MET A 297 16.97 -8.50 -2.31
N ALA A 298 15.88 -8.37 -3.07
CA ALA A 298 15.49 -9.32 -4.12
C ALA A 298 16.47 -9.34 -5.32
N GLU A 299 17.22 -8.25 -5.52
CA GLU A 299 18.21 -8.13 -6.60
C GLU A 299 19.63 -8.57 -6.16
N ALA A 300 19.96 -8.48 -4.87
CA ALA A 300 21.32 -8.62 -4.34
C ALA A 300 21.57 -9.91 -3.55
N LEU A 301 20.54 -10.56 -3.04
CA LEU A 301 20.66 -11.77 -2.22
C LEU A 301 19.98 -12.96 -2.91
N ASP A 302 20.60 -14.13 -2.86
CA ASP A 302 19.95 -15.36 -3.29
C ASP A 302 18.99 -15.91 -2.21
N GLU A 303 18.19 -16.92 -2.58
CA GLU A 303 17.18 -17.49 -1.66
C GLU A 303 17.81 -18.13 -0.42
N ASP A 304 19.04 -18.62 -0.51
CA ASP A 304 19.75 -19.26 0.60
C ASP A 304 20.28 -18.21 1.57
N GLU A 305 20.82 -17.09 1.09
CA GLU A 305 21.26 -15.95 1.90
C GLU A 305 20.08 -15.31 2.66
N LEU A 306 18.93 -15.12 1.99
CA LEU A 306 17.72 -14.62 2.63
C LEU A 306 17.18 -15.57 3.71
N ARG A 307 17.29 -16.88 3.50
CA ARG A 307 16.91 -17.91 4.49
C ARG A 307 17.83 -17.86 5.69
N GLU A 308 19.12 -17.66 5.48
CA GLU A 308 20.11 -17.56 6.55
C GLU A 308 19.86 -16.32 7.41
N LEU A 309 19.66 -15.15 6.81
CA LEU A 309 19.33 -13.91 7.53
C LEU A 309 18.01 -14.02 8.31
N ARG A 310 16.99 -14.66 7.75
CA ARG A 310 15.74 -14.95 8.50
C ARG A 310 15.97 -15.85 9.70
N SER A 311 16.81 -16.86 9.53
CA SER A 311 17.17 -17.77 10.63
C SER A 311 17.94 -17.04 11.73
N GLN A 312 18.88 -16.17 11.36
CA GLN A 312 19.64 -15.35 12.31
C GLN A 312 18.73 -14.39 13.08
N PHE A 313 17.84 -13.67 12.38
CA PHE A 313 16.87 -12.78 13.00
C PHE A 313 15.97 -13.53 14.00
N ALA A 314 15.40 -14.67 13.58
CA ALA A 314 14.53 -15.49 14.42
C ALA A 314 15.23 -16.10 15.65
N MET A 315 16.55 -16.30 15.60
CA MET A 315 17.34 -16.74 16.78
C MET A 315 17.58 -15.59 17.77
N MET A 316 17.54 -14.35 17.31
CA MET A 316 17.72 -13.15 18.14
C MET A 316 16.39 -12.65 18.71
N ASP A 317 15.29 -12.81 17.99
CA ASP A 317 13.91 -12.52 18.37
C ASP A 317 13.40 -13.62 19.32
N VAL A 318 13.63 -13.43 20.61
CA VAL A 318 13.39 -14.47 21.65
C VAL A 318 11.91 -14.64 21.96
N ASP A 319 11.14 -13.55 21.93
CA ASP A 319 9.70 -13.58 22.23
C ASP A 319 8.84 -13.76 20.97
N GLY A 320 9.45 -13.73 19.77
CA GLY A 320 8.79 -13.99 18.50
C GLY A 320 7.83 -12.87 18.07
N ASP A 321 8.04 -11.64 18.54
CA ASP A 321 7.18 -10.50 18.22
C ASP A 321 7.50 -9.84 16.87
N GLY A 322 8.64 -10.25 16.24
CA GLY A 322 9.08 -9.83 14.91
C GLY A 322 9.87 -8.54 14.89
N VAL A 323 10.39 -8.10 16.04
CA VAL A 323 11.34 -6.99 16.19
C VAL A 323 12.44 -7.39 17.19
N LEU A 324 13.62 -6.76 17.08
CA LEU A 324 14.71 -6.97 18.04
C LEU A 324 14.78 -5.76 18.98
N THR A 325 14.56 -6.01 20.24
CA THR A 325 14.80 -5.05 21.31
C THR A 325 16.27 -4.89 21.61
N LEU A 326 16.66 -3.78 22.26
CA LEU A 326 18.04 -3.59 22.73
C LEU A 326 18.50 -4.75 23.63
N ASP A 327 17.61 -5.26 24.50
CA ASP A 327 17.93 -6.38 25.41
C ASP A 327 18.16 -7.71 24.66
N GLU A 328 17.39 -7.96 23.61
CA GLU A 328 17.58 -9.14 22.74
C GLU A 328 18.87 -9.03 21.94
N MET A 329 19.19 -7.85 21.39
CA MET A 329 20.45 -7.58 20.71
C MET A 329 21.64 -7.78 21.64
N ILE A 330 21.60 -7.24 22.85
CA ILE A 330 22.64 -7.45 23.88
C ILE A 330 22.81 -8.94 24.18
N THR A 331 21.69 -9.65 24.37
CA THR A 331 21.69 -11.08 24.71
C THR A 331 22.27 -11.91 23.57
N ALA A 332 21.90 -11.63 22.32
CA ALA A 332 22.37 -12.35 21.14
C ALA A 332 23.85 -12.10 20.89
N LEU A 333 24.34 -10.86 20.97
CA LEU A 333 25.73 -10.51 20.76
C LEU A 333 26.62 -11.11 21.85
N ARG A 334 26.19 -11.08 23.11
CA ARG A 334 26.92 -11.75 24.22
C ARG A 334 27.02 -13.27 24.07
N LYS A 335 26.00 -13.93 23.48
CA LYS A 335 26.07 -15.36 23.16
C LYS A 335 27.08 -15.65 22.05
N MET A 336 27.19 -14.77 21.06
CA MET A 336 28.13 -14.89 19.95
C MET A 336 29.58 -14.66 20.40
N GLU A 337 29.82 -13.88 21.45
CA GLU A 337 31.15 -13.59 22.02
C GLU A 337 31.77 -14.76 22.85
N GLN A 338 30.98 -15.76 23.25
CA GLN A 338 31.48 -16.92 24.00
C GLN A 338 32.36 -17.86 23.19
N GLY A 339 32.71 -17.52 21.91
CA GLY A 339 33.65 -18.21 21.06
C GLY A 339 34.95 -17.41 20.87
N GLU A 340 36.04 -17.86 21.54
CA GLU A 340 37.48 -17.49 21.40
C GLU A 340 37.89 -16.07 20.95
N GLY A 341 38.37 -15.27 21.89
CA GLY A 341 39.45 -14.28 21.65
C GLY A 341 39.01 -12.89 21.16
N ARG A 342 37.75 -12.52 21.19
CA ARG A 342 37.29 -11.16 20.85
C ARG A 342 37.07 -10.30 22.09
N THR A 343 37.41 -9.01 22.01
CA THR A 343 37.06 -8.02 23.05
C THR A 343 35.54 -7.88 23.15
N PRO A 344 34.95 -7.97 24.34
CA PRO A 344 33.51 -7.79 24.50
C PRO A 344 33.07 -6.43 24.02
N ILE A 345 31.98 -6.36 23.21
CA ILE A 345 31.35 -5.14 22.79
C ILE A 345 30.62 -4.54 24.01
N SER A 346 30.84 -3.27 24.31
CA SER A 346 30.15 -2.59 25.44
C SER A 346 28.66 -2.39 25.15
N GLU A 347 27.84 -2.24 26.20
CA GLU A 347 26.41 -1.95 26.03
C GLU A 347 26.18 -0.58 25.35
N GLU A 348 27.09 0.38 25.53
CA GLU A 348 27.07 1.67 24.84
C GLU A 348 27.27 1.50 23.33
N GLU A 349 28.24 0.68 22.91
CA GLU A 349 28.47 0.37 21.49
C GLU A 349 27.30 -0.37 20.86
N ILE A 350 26.65 -1.31 21.60
CA ILE A 350 25.46 -2.01 21.12
C ILE A 350 24.29 -1.03 20.96
N ARG A 351 24.13 -0.08 21.90
CA ARG A 351 23.11 0.97 21.81
C ARG A 351 23.33 1.85 20.58
N GLU A 352 24.56 2.29 20.33
CA GLU A 352 24.91 3.07 19.14
C GLU A 352 24.63 2.29 17.85
N ILE A 353 24.87 0.97 17.84
CA ILE A 353 24.50 0.11 16.71
C ILE A 353 22.99 0.10 16.53
N VAL A 354 22.20 -0.16 17.57
CA VAL A 354 20.74 -0.16 17.50
C VAL A 354 20.21 1.19 17.01
N GLU A 355 20.69 2.30 17.56
CA GLU A 355 20.29 3.65 17.13
C GLU A 355 20.65 3.93 15.66
N SER A 356 21.75 3.36 15.16
CA SER A 356 22.18 3.51 13.75
C SER A 356 21.35 2.67 12.77
N LEU A 357 20.72 1.60 13.25
CA LEU A 357 19.89 0.68 12.47
C LEU A 357 18.39 0.98 12.57
N ASP A 358 17.98 1.67 13.61
CA ASP A 358 16.62 2.12 13.89
C ASP A 358 16.31 3.35 13.00
N TYR A 359 15.86 3.08 11.77
CA TYR A 359 15.57 4.13 10.78
C TYR A 359 14.28 4.90 11.09
N ASP A 360 13.35 4.33 11.84
CA ASP A 360 12.09 4.98 12.17
C ASP A 360 12.09 5.60 13.58
N GLY A 361 13.17 5.43 14.33
CA GLY A 361 13.40 6.05 15.64
C GLY A 361 12.52 5.46 16.75
N ASP A 362 12.09 4.23 16.62
CA ASP A 362 11.16 3.59 17.54
C ASP A 362 11.83 2.81 18.68
N GLY A 363 13.16 2.69 18.63
CA GLY A 363 14.01 2.04 19.64
C GLY A 363 14.09 0.52 19.50
N GLN A 364 13.66 -0.07 18.39
CA GLN A 364 13.74 -1.51 18.09
C GLN A 364 14.13 -1.69 16.62
N ILE A 365 14.64 -2.87 16.26
CA ILE A 365 15.07 -3.20 14.90
C ILE A 365 14.08 -4.19 14.28
N ASP A 366 13.36 -3.78 13.23
CA ASP A 366 12.54 -4.72 12.47
C ASP A 366 13.41 -5.60 11.54
N TYR A 367 12.80 -6.66 10.98
CA TYR A 367 13.52 -7.57 10.08
C TYR A 367 14.13 -6.85 8.87
N MET A 368 13.49 -5.78 8.37
CA MET A 368 13.97 -5.03 7.23
C MET A 368 15.19 -4.17 7.55
N GLU A 369 15.17 -3.53 8.71
CA GLU A 369 16.29 -2.77 9.23
C GLU A 369 17.50 -3.69 9.49
N PHE A 370 17.25 -4.87 10.08
CA PHE A 370 18.25 -5.91 10.28
C PHE A 370 18.92 -6.36 8.98
N VAL A 371 18.14 -6.68 7.94
CA VAL A 371 18.69 -7.13 6.66
C VAL A 371 19.40 -5.99 5.93
N THR A 372 18.86 -4.77 5.96
CA THR A 372 19.50 -3.59 5.35
C THR A 372 20.87 -3.35 5.96
N ALA A 373 21.02 -3.54 7.28
CA ALA A 373 22.28 -3.46 7.98
C ALA A 373 23.26 -4.55 7.57
N ALA A 374 22.80 -5.81 7.50
CA ALA A 374 23.64 -6.95 7.11
C ALA A 374 24.22 -6.77 5.69
N MET A 375 23.44 -6.22 4.76
CA MET A 375 23.89 -5.92 3.40
C MET A 375 24.95 -4.81 3.35
N HIS A 376 24.83 -3.77 4.18
CA HIS A 376 25.84 -2.69 4.25
C HIS A 376 27.18 -3.18 4.79
N ILE A 377 27.19 -4.15 5.68
CA ILE A 377 28.41 -4.76 6.25
C ILE A 377 29.07 -5.67 5.21
N GLY A 378 28.30 -6.44 4.43
CA GLY A 378 28.80 -7.34 3.38
C GLY A 378 29.46 -6.62 2.18
N GLN A 379 29.08 -5.37 1.88
CA GLN A 379 29.67 -4.59 0.79
C GLN A 379 31.01 -3.91 1.16
N LYS A 380 31.45 -3.96 2.41
CA LYS A 380 32.70 -3.37 2.89
C LYS A 380 33.84 -4.38 3.04
N GLN A 381 33.62 -5.64 2.69
CA GLN A 381 34.69 -6.67 2.56
C GLN A 381 34.93 -6.95 1.08
#